data_39324858c2fe9bc177e2096c9bd2468a
#
_entry.id   39324858c2fe9bc177e2096c9bd2468a
#
_cell.length_a   1.000
_cell.length_b   1.000
_cell.length_c   1.000
_cell.angle_alpha   90.00
_cell.angle_beta   90.00
_cell.angle_gamma   90.00
#
_symmetry.space_group_name_H-M   'P 1'
#
loop_
_entity.id
_entity.type
_entity.pdbx_description
1 polymer ?
#
loop_
_entity_poly.entity_id
_entity_poly.type
_entity_poly.pdbx_seq_one_letter_code
_entity_poly.pdbx_strand_id
1 'polypeptide(L)'
;MMNKKALSLVLGIILIASLCGLLPQYLIVKDGNITVGEVINKRKGRGGTTITVAYHYDDKKYMIKASSDEYKDMDYNQRVFVQFLPKYPSFAIITNIMVPSIIDSIPKKGWDDYPIIINENDRPSLFSF
;
A
#
# COMPACT_ATOMS: atom_id res chain seq x y z
N MET A 1 42.10 5.94 -3.02
CA MET A 1 41.77 4.59 -2.59
C MET A 1 41.05 4.62 -1.26
N MET A 2 39.84 4.08 -1.19
CA MET A 2 39.15 3.95 0.10
C MET A 2 39.82 2.89 0.96
N ASN A 3 40.05 3.19 2.25
CA ASN A 3 40.53 2.19 3.18
C ASN A 3 39.39 1.20 3.55
N LYS A 4 39.75 0.08 4.20
CA LYS A 4 38.75 -0.95 4.53
C LYS A 4 37.63 -0.44 5.45
N LYS A 5 37.94 0.50 6.36
CA LYS A 5 36.97 1.08 7.28
C LYS A 5 35.94 1.95 6.51
N ALA A 6 36.38 2.78 5.57
CA ALA A 6 35.51 3.61 4.75
C ALA A 6 34.61 2.75 3.87
N LEU A 7 35.16 1.70 3.26
CA LEU A 7 34.38 0.77 2.43
C LEU A 7 33.31 0.05 3.26
N SER A 8 33.65 -0.43 4.43
CA SER A 8 32.70 -1.08 5.35
C SER A 8 31.57 -0.14 5.77
N LEU A 9 31.89 1.12 6.05
CA LEU A 9 30.90 2.14 6.40
C LEU A 9 29.92 2.40 5.24
N VAL A 10 30.44 2.55 4.03
CA VAL A 10 29.62 2.80 2.83
C VAL A 10 28.70 1.61 2.56
N LEU A 11 29.21 0.38 2.65
CA LEU A 11 28.40 -0.83 2.48
C LEU A 11 27.32 -0.94 3.55
N GLY A 12 27.62 -0.59 4.80
CA GLY A 12 26.66 -0.56 5.88
C GLY A 12 25.54 0.45 5.64
N ILE A 13 25.86 1.65 5.16
CA ILE A 13 24.87 2.68 4.82
C ILE A 13 23.95 2.22 3.68
N ILE A 14 24.52 1.62 2.63
CA ILE A 14 23.74 1.08 1.51
C ILE A 14 22.80 -0.02 1.99
N LEU A 15 23.27 -0.92 2.83
CA LEU A 15 22.45 -2.01 3.38
C LEU A 15 21.29 -1.47 4.22
N ILE A 16 21.56 -0.50 5.10
CA ILE A 16 20.53 0.13 5.94
C ILE A 16 19.50 0.85 5.08
N ALA A 17 19.92 1.59 4.05
CA ALA A 17 19.03 2.28 3.13
C ALA A 17 18.13 1.30 2.38
N SER A 18 18.68 0.16 1.93
CA SER A 18 17.90 -0.89 1.26
C SER A 18 16.87 -1.51 2.19
N LEU A 19 17.23 -1.78 3.43
CA LEU A 19 16.32 -2.33 4.44
C LEU A 19 15.19 -1.34 4.76
N CYS A 20 15.50 -0.04 4.88
CA CYS A 20 14.49 0.99 5.13
C CYS A 20 13.47 1.11 4.00
N GLY A 21 13.87 0.82 2.74
CA GLY A 21 12.97 0.84 1.59
C GLY A 21 12.06 -0.40 1.51
N LEU A 22 12.58 -1.58 1.85
CA LEU A 22 11.87 -2.85 1.73
C LEU A 22 11.07 -3.23 2.98
N LEU A 23 11.55 -2.83 4.16
CA LEU A 23 10.96 -3.25 5.43
C LEU A 23 9.49 -2.82 5.59
N PRO A 24 9.07 -1.59 5.28
CA PRO A 24 7.66 -1.20 5.37
C PRO A 24 6.76 -2.07 4.50
N GLN A 25 7.16 -2.37 3.26
CA GLN A 25 6.38 -3.22 2.36
C GLN A 25 6.26 -4.65 2.89
N TYR A 26 7.35 -5.20 3.40
CA TYR A 26 7.36 -6.53 4.00
C TYR A 26 6.40 -6.61 5.18
N LEU A 27 6.44 -5.63 6.08
CA LEU A 27 5.55 -5.59 7.25
C LEU A 27 4.09 -5.43 6.85
N ILE A 28 3.79 -4.62 5.84
CA ILE A 28 2.42 -4.45 5.33
C ILE A 28 1.89 -5.77 4.79
N VAL A 29 2.67 -6.50 4.01
CA VAL A 29 2.25 -7.78 3.43
C VAL A 29 2.03 -8.83 4.51
N LYS A 30 2.89 -8.87 5.53
CA LYS A 30 2.87 -9.89 6.58
C LYS A 30 1.85 -9.59 7.68
N ASP A 31 1.87 -8.36 8.22
CA ASP A 31 1.14 -7.98 9.44
C ASP A 31 0.17 -6.82 9.21
N GLY A 32 -0.06 -6.41 7.96
CA GLY A 32 -0.95 -5.30 7.65
C GLY A 32 -2.41 -5.64 7.88
N ASN A 33 -3.17 -4.64 8.26
CA ASN A 33 -4.63 -4.70 8.33
C ASN A 33 -5.25 -4.22 7.02
N ILE A 34 -6.52 -4.53 6.82
CA ILE A 34 -7.28 -4.20 5.62
C ILE A 34 -8.34 -3.16 5.96
N THR A 35 -8.45 -2.14 5.13
CA THR A 35 -9.55 -1.18 5.20
C THR A 35 -10.04 -0.83 3.80
N VAL A 36 -11.08 -0.02 3.73
CA VAL A 36 -11.64 0.45 2.46
C VAL A 36 -11.13 1.85 2.17
N GLY A 37 -10.54 2.02 1.00
CA GLY A 37 -10.17 3.34 0.48
C GLY A 37 -11.07 3.74 -0.68
N GLU A 38 -11.16 5.03 -0.94
CA GLU A 38 -11.92 5.61 -2.03
C GLU A 38 -11.02 6.40 -2.95
N VAL A 39 -11.13 6.18 -4.26
CA VAL A 39 -10.36 6.92 -5.26
C VAL A 39 -10.89 8.35 -5.33
N ILE A 40 -10.07 9.32 -4.90
CA ILE A 40 -10.45 10.74 -4.89
C ILE A 40 -9.80 11.54 -6.01
N ASN A 41 -8.75 11.02 -6.62
CA ASN A 41 -8.10 11.66 -7.76
C ASN A 41 -7.49 10.61 -8.68
N LYS A 42 -7.46 10.92 -9.97
CA LYS A 42 -6.89 10.07 -11.01
C LYS A 42 -6.19 10.94 -12.05
N ARG A 43 -4.96 10.60 -12.38
CA ARG A 43 -4.16 11.36 -13.34
C ARG A 43 -3.39 10.42 -14.25
N LYS A 44 -3.55 10.57 -15.55
CA LYS A 44 -2.78 9.82 -16.55
C LYS A 44 -1.42 10.47 -16.77
N GLY A 45 -0.38 9.67 -16.84
CA GLY A 45 0.99 10.14 -17.08
C GLY A 45 1.80 9.11 -17.86
N ARG A 46 3.07 9.43 -18.11
CA ARG A 46 3.97 8.56 -18.89
C ARG A 46 4.29 7.24 -18.19
N GLY A 47 4.31 7.22 -16.87
CA GLY A 47 4.59 6.03 -16.07
C GLY A 47 3.36 5.21 -15.69
N GLY A 48 2.22 5.46 -16.33
CA GLY A 48 0.95 4.84 -16.00
C GLY A 48 -0.04 5.81 -15.39
N THR A 49 -1.10 5.28 -14.80
CA THR A 49 -2.12 6.09 -14.13
C THR A 49 -1.77 6.24 -12.66
N THR A 50 -1.75 7.48 -12.18
CA THR A 50 -1.57 7.78 -10.75
C THR A 50 -2.93 8.00 -10.13
N ILE A 51 -3.23 7.27 -9.06
CA ILE A 51 -4.44 7.47 -8.28
C ILE A 51 -4.09 7.94 -6.87
N THR A 52 -4.97 8.74 -6.30
CA THR A 52 -4.94 9.11 -4.89
C THR A 52 -6.12 8.45 -4.20
N VAL A 53 -5.85 7.70 -3.15
CA VAL A 53 -6.86 6.97 -2.40
C VAL A 53 -6.90 7.52 -0.98
N ALA A 54 -8.10 7.87 -0.53
CA ALA A 54 -8.35 8.28 0.85
C ALA A 54 -8.92 7.11 1.64
N TYR A 55 -8.42 6.90 2.83
CA TYR A 55 -8.91 5.87 3.76
C TYR A 55 -8.87 6.39 5.19
N HIS A 56 -9.64 5.76 6.05
CA HIS A 56 -9.71 6.14 7.46
C HIS A 56 -9.21 5.00 8.33
N TYR A 57 -8.50 5.37 9.38
CA TYR A 57 -8.10 4.45 10.44
C TYR A 57 -8.26 5.17 11.78
N ASP A 58 -9.05 4.56 12.67
CA ASP A 58 -9.31 5.08 14.01
C ASP A 58 -9.75 6.56 13.99
N ASP A 59 -10.71 6.88 13.11
CA ASP A 59 -11.30 8.20 12.89
C ASP A 59 -10.35 9.26 12.26
N LYS A 60 -9.16 8.88 11.88
CA LYS A 60 -8.24 9.75 11.15
C LYS A 60 -8.26 9.46 9.66
N LYS A 61 -8.20 10.51 8.86
CA LYS A 61 -8.14 10.40 7.40
C LYS A 61 -6.68 10.37 6.92
N TYR A 62 -6.38 9.39 6.09
CA TYR A 62 -5.08 9.26 5.42
C TYR A 62 -5.28 9.27 3.92
N MET A 63 -4.27 9.72 3.18
CA MET A 63 -4.26 9.70 1.72
C MET A 63 -2.94 9.12 1.23
N ILE A 64 -3.01 8.24 0.23
CA ILE A 64 -1.83 7.69 -0.43
C ILE A 64 -1.97 7.81 -1.93
N LYS A 65 -0.82 7.93 -2.62
CA LYS A 65 -0.75 7.96 -4.08
C LYS A 65 0.05 6.77 -4.56
N ALA A 66 -0.39 6.19 -5.67
CA ALA A 66 0.35 5.13 -6.34
C ALA A 66 0.14 5.22 -7.84
N SER A 67 1.14 4.79 -8.59
CA SER A 67 1.12 4.81 -10.06
C SER A 67 1.30 3.41 -10.58
N SER A 68 0.42 2.99 -11.51
CA SER A 68 0.52 1.71 -12.20
C SER A 68 -0.41 1.73 -13.41
N ASP A 69 -0.08 0.93 -14.44
CA ASP A 69 -0.99 0.70 -15.55
C ASP A 69 -2.27 -0.03 -15.13
N GLU A 70 -2.22 -0.75 -14.02
CA GLU A 70 -3.37 -1.47 -13.46
C GLU A 70 -4.49 -0.53 -12.99
N TYR A 71 -4.17 0.74 -12.72
CA TYR A 71 -5.14 1.72 -12.22
C TYR A 71 -5.90 2.47 -13.32
N LYS A 72 -5.61 2.19 -14.59
CA LYS A 72 -6.23 2.89 -15.72
C LYS A 72 -7.74 2.77 -15.76
N ASP A 73 -8.28 1.65 -15.29
CA ASP A 73 -9.71 1.35 -15.28
C ASP A 73 -10.42 1.72 -13.99
N MET A 74 -9.69 2.27 -13.01
CA MET A 74 -10.31 2.75 -11.77
C MET A 74 -11.00 4.09 -11.99
N ASP A 75 -12.21 4.21 -11.44
CA ASP A 75 -13.02 5.42 -11.54
C ASP A 75 -12.96 6.26 -10.26
N TYR A 76 -13.34 7.53 -10.36
CA TYR A 76 -13.52 8.37 -9.19
C TYR A 76 -14.59 7.78 -8.29
N ASN A 77 -14.40 7.93 -6.98
CA ASN A 77 -15.28 7.41 -5.93
C ASN A 77 -15.37 5.88 -5.88
N GLN A 78 -14.54 5.18 -6.65
CA GLN A 78 -14.47 3.74 -6.58
C GLN A 78 -13.81 3.31 -5.27
N ARG A 79 -14.39 2.29 -4.62
CA ARG A 79 -13.85 1.75 -3.39
C ARG A 79 -12.94 0.57 -3.68
N VAL A 80 -11.76 0.60 -3.09
CA VAL A 80 -10.77 -0.48 -3.19
C VAL A 80 -10.27 -0.83 -1.80
N PHE A 81 -9.81 -2.07 -1.64
CA PHE A 81 -9.17 -2.44 -0.38
C PHE A 81 -7.78 -1.84 -0.29
N VAL A 82 -7.44 -1.36 0.89
CA VAL A 82 -6.12 -0.81 1.23
C VAL A 82 -5.53 -1.64 2.34
N GLN A 83 -4.30 -2.09 2.17
CA GLN A 83 -3.56 -2.83 3.17
C GLN A 83 -2.54 -1.90 3.81
N PHE A 84 -2.54 -1.80 5.14
CA PHE A 84 -1.75 -0.79 5.85
C PHE A 84 -1.21 -1.35 7.17
N LEU A 85 -0.21 -0.65 7.73
CA LEU A 85 0.35 -0.99 9.06
C LEU A 85 -0.41 -0.23 10.15
N PRO A 86 -1.02 -0.92 11.13
CA PRO A 86 -1.74 -0.24 12.23
C PRO A 86 -0.88 0.71 13.05
N LYS A 87 0.41 0.39 13.22
CA LYS A 87 1.35 1.26 13.95
C LYS A 87 1.71 2.53 13.19
N TYR A 88 1.74 2.43 11.84
CA TYR A 88 2.09 3.53 10.94
C TYR A 88 1.10 3.54 9.78
N PRO A 89 -0.13 4.04 9.99
CA PRO A 89 -1.22 3.92 9.00
C PRO A 89 -0.94 4.60 7.67
N SER A 90 0.02 5.52 7.60
CA SER A 90 0.45 6.14 6.35
C SER A 90 1.27 5.20 5.46
N PHE A 91 1.79 4.10 6.02
CA PHE A 91 2.44 3.06 5.23
C PHE A 91 1.38 2.08 4.76
N ALA A 92 0.97 2.23 3.51
CA ALA A 92 -0.13 1.48 2.94
C ALA A 92 0.11 1.12 1.49
N ILE A 93 -0.59 0.08 1.04
CA ILE A 93 -0.59 -0.40 -0.34
C ILE A 93 -2.02 -0.36 -0.85
N ILE A 94 -2.21 0.21 -2.04
CA ILE A 94 -3.48 0.18 -2.74
C ILE A 94 -3.58 -1.16 -3.46
N THR A 95 -4.63 -1.94 -3.18
CA THR A 95 -4.87 -3.20 -3.88
C THR A 95 -5.74 -2.96 -5.12
N ASN A 96 -5.73 -3.91 -6.05
CA ASN A 96 -6.65 -3.93 -7.19
C ASN A 96 -7.98 -4.60 -6.88
N ILE A 97 -8.21 -4.95 -5.61
CA ILE A 97 -9.40 -5.67 -5.19
C ILE A 97 -10.51 -4.66 -4.94
N MET A 98 -11.54 -4.70 -5.78
CA MET A 98 -12.71 -3.83 -5.64
C MET A 98 -13.56 -4.26 -4.45
N VAL A 99 -14.09 -3.28 -3.73
CA VAL A 99 -14.95 -3.55 -2.58
C VAL A 99 -16.36 -3.82 -3.07
N PRO A 100 -16.95 -4.98 -2.75
CA PRO A 100 -18.36 -5.26 -3.11
C PRO A 100 -19.31 -4.28 -2.45
N SER A 101 -20.40 -3.96 -3.12
CA SER A 101 -21.41 -3.03 -2.60
C SER A 101 -22.11 -3.52 -1.34
N ILE A 102 -22.06 -4.83 -1.08
CA ILE A 102 -22.59 -5.44 0.14
C ILE A 102 -21.85 -4.98 1.40
N ILE A 103 -20.58 -4.56 1.25
CA ILE A 103 -19.80 -4.03 2.36
C ILE A 103 -20.12 -2.55 2.51
N ASP A 104 -20.99 -2.23 3.47
CA ASP A 104 -21.44 -0.86 3.75
C ASP A 104 -20.95 -0.33 5.10
N SER A 105 -20.45 -1.22 5.96
CA SER A 105 -19.94 -0.87 7.29
C SER A 105 -18.49 -1.30 7.40
N ILE A 106 -17.63 -0.37 7.81
CA ILE A 106 -16.20 -0.56 7.93
C ILE A 106 -15.77 -0.37 9.37
N PRO A 107 -15.11 -1.37 9.99
CA PRO A 107 -14.59 -1.19 11.34
C PRO A 107 -13.59 -0.03 11.42
N LYS A 108 -13.56 0.69 12.51
CA LYS A 108 -12.63 1.82 12.72
C LYS A 108 -11.16 1.44 12.52
N LYS A 109 -10.80 0.23 12.92
CA LYS A 109 -9.42 -0.29 12.83
C LYS A 109 -9.22 -1.25 11.66
N GLY A 110 -10.21 -1.35 10.76
CA GLY A 110 -10.15 -2.26 9.62
C GLY A 110 -10.32 -3.72 10.01
N TRP A 111 -9.94 -4.61 9.12
CA TRP A 111 -10.00 -6.06 9.31
C TRP A 111 -8.58 -6.64 9.35
N ASP A 112 -8.40 -7.74 10.06
CA ASP A 112 -7.13 -8.48 10.09
C ASP A 112 -6.84 -9.18 8.77
N ASP A 113 -7.90 -9.59 8.05
CA ASP A 113 -7.81 -10.18 6.71
C ASP A 113 -9.00 -9.71 5.89
N TYR A 114 -8.99 -10.01 4.59
CA TYR A 114 -10.07 -9.60 3.70
C TYR A 114 -11.41 -10.17 4.13
N PRO A 115 -12.46 -9.32 4.21
CA PRO A 115 -13.79 -9.75 4.63
C PRO A 115 -14.55 -10.54 3.56
N ILE A 116 -13.93 -10.76 2.40
CA ILE A 116 -14.48 -11.52 1.28
C ILE A 116 -13.47 -12.57 0.83
N ILE A 117 -13.95 -13.57 0.07
CA ILE A 117 -13.08 -14.54 -0.56
C ILE A 117 -12.40 -13.88 -1.76
N ILE A 118 -11.06 -13.86 -1.75
CA ILE A 118 -10.27 -13.31 -2.84
C ILE A 118 -9.36 -14.39 -3.42
N ASN A 119 -8.99 -14.23 -4.69
CA ASN A 119 -7.99 -15.07 -5.32
C ASN A 119 -6.61 -14.73 -4.72
N GLU A 120 -5.81 -15.74 -4.40
CA GLU A 120 -4.47 -15.53 -3.85
C GLU A 120 -3.57 -14.73 -4.79
N ASN A 121 -3.80 -14.82 -6.10
CA ASN A 121 -3.06 -14.02 -7.08
C ASN A 121 -3.32 -12.52 -6.96
N ASP A 122 -4.45 -12.12 -6.38
CA ASP A 122 -4.80 -10.72 -6.16
C ASP A 122 -4.27 -10.17 -4.85
N ARG A 123 -3.77 -11.03 -3.95
CA ARG A 123 -3.17 -10.58 -2.69
C ARG A 123 -1.84 -9.89 -2.96
N PRO A 124 -1.56 -8.74 -2.31
CA PRO A 124 -0.24 -8.12 -2.38
C PRO A 124 0.85 -9.07 -1.91
N SER A 125 1.96 -9.09 -2.64
CA SER A 125 3.14 -9.87 -2.27
C SER A 125 4.38 -9.00 -2.31
N LEU A 126 5.45 -9.46 -1.67
CA LEU A 126 6.71 -8.72 -1.62
C LEU A 126 7.29 -8.43 -3.01
N PHE A 127 7.01 -9.29 -3.98
CA PHE A 127 7.56 -9.21 -5.33
C PHE A 127 6.59 -8.63 -6.36
N SER A 128 5.43 -8.14 -5.95
CA SER A 128 4.42 -7.59 -6.87
C SER A 128 4.42 -6.05 -6.92
N PHE A 129 5.44 -5.44 -6.36
CA PHE A 129 5.59 -3.98 -6.34
C PHE A 129 6.45 -3.47 -7.49
#